data_8f0e45767800b35095842d576cd2756d
#
_entry.id   8f0e45767800b35095842d576cd2756d
#
_cell.length_a   1.000
_cell.length_b   1.000
_cell.length_c   1.000
_cell.angle_alpha   90.00
_cell.angle_beta   90.00
_cell.angle_gamma   90.00
#
_symmetry.space_group_name_H-M   'P 1'
#
loop_
_entity.id
_entity.type
_entity.pdbx_description
1 polymer ?
#
loop_
_entity_poly.entity_id
_entity_poly.type
_entity_poly.pdbx_seq_one_letter_code
_entity_poly.pdbx_strand_id
1 'polypeptide(L)'
;MKRKFFTLLFILAVIWPGLAAGRVSAAPSREVTVVQNEAALDFPNAITFHGRFRSDSQITDVTLEYGTTELTCGTVVAKARPDFTPGGDVRVQWTWDMRQSGSLPPGATIWWQWVVEDASGETRTPRATVTWLDDKHDWKTISGGSANLHWYSGSQSFGQQLHDAATGALARMEADAGLKADAPVDLYIYGDFTDMRDAILYEPGWTGGIAYPEYNSVIIGIAPDDLAWGRSTIAHELTHVLVGHLTFSCLTSVPTWVNEGLAVYSEGKLDASSAAQLQAAIDEDTLLSVRSLSGGFSEVPGRAYLSYSESYSLVKFLVETYGRDKMTGLLLQLKDGVPIDDALTAVYGFDVGGLEDAWRAAIGAKPREVAGEPTAMPTPTIVPTIVPFAGVSSAQMQATQTSLGIPTATAIPPPPQVTPTPPSFGAAGRLAIAGGLGVACCLGLLLLGVIIFLVVRSSRGGKNEPL
;
A
#
# COMPACT_ATOMS: atom_id res chain seq x y z
N MET A 1 26.65 81.88 17.95
CA MET A 1 26.36 82.86 16.85
C MET A 1 25.34 82.24 15.92
N LYS A 2 24.18 82.92 15.84
CA LYS A 2 22.95 82.49 15.07
C LYS A 2 23.12 82.90 13.64
N ARG A 3 22.77 81.99 12.65
CA ARG A 3 22.43 82.38 11.31
C ARG A 3 21.20 81.63 10.87
N LYS A 4 20.09 82.39 10.74
CA LYS A 4 18.85 81.99 10.13
C LYS A 4 19.00 82.05 8.61
N PHE A 5 18.58 81.02 7.89
CA PHE A 5 18.34 81.09 6.44
C PHE A 5 16.84 80.94 6.20
N PHE A 6 16.30 81.99 5.64
CA PHE A 6 14.92 82.10 5.11
C PHE A 6 14.93 81.50 3.71
N THR A 7 14.14 80.50 3.43
CA THR A 7 13.92 80.00 2.07
C THR A 7 12.48 80.27 1.67
N LEU A 8 12.33 81.04 0.66
CA LEU A 8 11.06 81.52 0.04
C LEU A 8 10.44 80.36 -0.74
N LEU A 9 9.18 80.03 -0.41
CA LEU A 9 8.42 78.94 -1.08
C LEU A 9 7.61 79.60 -2.20
N PHE A 10 7.97 79.31 -3.49
CA PHE A 10 7.15 79.66 -4.66
C PHE A 10 6.07 78.59 -4.87
N ILE A 11 4.81 78.97 -4.66
CA ILE A 11 3.66 78.11 -4.96
C ILE A 11 3.31 78.35 -6.46
N LEU A 12 3.61 77.32 -7.28
CA LEU A 12 3.15 77.28 -8.66
C LEU A 12 1.82 76.51 -8.68
N ALA A 13 0.70 77.24 -8.82
CA ALA A 13 -0.61 76.66 -9.01
C ALA A 13 -0.74 76.14 -10.48
N VAL A 14 -0.60 74.85 -10.66
CA VAL A 14 -0.91 74.15 -11.91
C VAL A 14 -2.40 73.84 -11.91
N ILE A 15 -3.16 74.53 -12.73
CA ILE A 15 -4.60 74.24 -13.02
C ILE A 15 -4.65 73.01 -13.91
N TRP A 16 -5.01 71.85 -13.34
CA TRP A 16 -5.27 70.64 -14.09
C TRP A 16 -6.74 70.62 -14.54
N PRO A 17 -7.00 70.50 -15.86
CA PRO A 17 -8.39 70.31 -16.30
C PRO A 17 -8.87 68.95 -15.86
N GLY A 18 -9.96 68.92 -15.10
CA GLY A 18 -10.58 67.68 -14.61
C GLY A 18 -11.05 66.80 -15.77
N LEU A 19 -10.30 65.74 -16.03
CA LEU A 19 -10.79 64.55 -16.73
C LEU A 19 -11.77 63.87 -15.78
N ALA A 20 -13.05 63.99 -16.04
CA ALA A 20 -14.09 63.17 -15.44
C ALA A 20 -13.79 61.70 -15.79
N ALA A 21 -13.06 61.02 -14.90
CA ALA A 21 -12.93 59.57 -14.98
C ALA A 21 -14.34 58.98 -14.77
N GLY A 22 -15.00 58.62 -15.87
CA GLY A 22 -16.18 57.81 -15.80
C GLY A 22 -15.87 56.56 -14.95
N ARG A 23 -16.58 56.38 -13.83
CA ARG A 23 -16.57 55.14 -13.11
C ARG A 23 -17.09 54.08 -14.09
N VAL A 24 -16.15 53.29 -14.66
CA VAL A 24 -16.50 52.02 -15.24
C VAL A 24 -17.01 51.20 -14.07
N SER A 25 -18.33 51.14 -13.92
CA SER A 25 -18.96 50.18 -13.03
C SER A 25 -18.56 48.82 -13.57
N ALA A 26 -17.68 48.15 -12.90
CA ALA A 26 -17.44 46.73 -13.19
C ALA A 26 -18.81 46.07 -13.12
N ALA A 27 -19.28 45.51 -14.24
CA ALA A 27 -20.44 44.66 -14.22
C ALA A 27 -20.21 43.60 -13.15
N PRO A 28 -21.23 43.27 -12.33
CA PRO A 28 -21.07 42.21 -11.36
C PRO A 28 -20.57 40.97 -12.11
N SER A 29 -19.46 40.41 -11.68
CA SER A 29 -18.97 39.14 -12.22
C SER A 29 -20.12 38.16 -12.06
N ARG A 30 -20.67 37.68 -13.17
CA ARG A 30 -21.70 36.65 -13.15
C ARG A 30 -21.02 35.36 -12.78
N GLU A 31 -20.98 35.09 -11.47
CA GLU A 31 -20.31 33.96 -10.90
C GLU A 31 -21.24 32.75 -10.96
N VAL A 32 -20.68 31.57 -11.30
CA VAL A 32 -21.41 30.32 -11.25
C VAL A 32 -21.80 30.05 -9.79
N THR A 33 -23.10 29.84 -9.56
CA THR A 33 -23.63 29.51 -8.23
C THR A 33 -23.60 27.99 -8.02
N VAL A 34 -22.94 27.55 -6.97
CA VAL A 34 -22.93 26.13 -6.54
C VAL A 34 -24.21 25.85 -5.77
N VAL A 35 -25.09 25.01 -6.29
CA VAL A 35 -26.37 24.63 -5.67
C VAL A 35 -26.22 23.33 -4.87
N GLN A 36 -25.39 22.39 -5.36
CA GLN A 36 -25.08 21.11 -4.71
C GLN A 36 -23.61 20.78 -4.97
N ASN A 37 -22.92 20.31 -3.94
CA ASN A 37 -21.54 19.80 -4.01
C ASN A 37 -21.36 18.75 -2.89
N GLU A 38 -21.69 17.50 -3.18
CA GLU A 38 -21.80 16.43 -2.21
C GLU A 38 -21.15 15.16 -2.76
N ALA A 39 -20.73 14.28 -1.85
CA ALA A 39 -20.28 12.93 -2.17
C ALA A 39 -21.10 11.91 -1.37
N ALA A 40 -21.46 10.80 -2.01
CA ALA A 40 -22.12 9.66 -1.41
C ALA A 40 -21.18 8.45 -1.45
N LEU A 41 -20.97 7.81 -0.29
CA LEU A 41 -20.13 6.63 -0.15
C LEU A 41 -20.97 5.36 -0.32
N ASP A 42 -20.42 4.40 -1.05
CA ASP A 42 -20.83 2.98 -1.10
C ASP A 42 -19.60 2.15 -0.71
N PHE A 43 -19.26 2.21 0.58
CA PHE A 43 -18.06 1.57 1.12
C PHE A 43 -18.18 0.03 1.07
N PRO A 44 -17.13 -0.70 0.63
CA PRO A 44 -15.83 -0.26 0.12
C PRO A 44 -15.79 -0.14 -1.42
N ASN A 45 -16.94 -0.10 -2.11
CA ASN A 45 -17.04 -0.30 -3.56
C ASN A 45 -16.85 0.96 -4.38
N ALA A 46 -17.43 2.09 -3.94
CA ALA A 46 -17.49 3.29 -4.77
C ALA A 46 -17.77 4.58 -3.98
N ILE A 47 -17.40 5.71 -4.57
CA ILE A 47 -17.84 7.04 -4.16
C ILE A 47 -18.47 7.74 -5.36
N THR A 48 -19.64 8.35 -5.16
CA THR A 48 -20.34 9.13 -6.18
C THR A 48 -20.35 10.59 -5.81
N PHE A 49 -19.78 11.43 -6.67
CA PHE A 49 -19.77 12.89 -6.53
C PHE A 49 -20.97 13.49 -7.27
N HIS A 50 -21.68 14.40 -6.61
CA HIS A 50 -22.84 15.11 -7.15
C HIS A 50 -22.57 16.60 -7.20
N GLY A 51 -22.78 17.21 -8.37
CA GLY A 51 -22.70 18.64 -8.58
C GLY A 51 -23.97 19.21 -9.20
N ARG A 52 -24.41 20.39 -8.73
CA ARG A 52 -25.43 21.20 -9.41
C ARG A 52 -25.00 22.63 -9.43
N PHE A 53 -24.98 23.22 -10.63
CA PHE A 53 -24.46 24.54 -10.86
C PHE A 53 -25.48 25.40 -11.63
N ARG A 54 -25.57 26.69 -11.28
CA ARG A 54 -26.38 27.66 -11.99
C ARG A 54 -25.53 28.84 -12.45
N SER A 55 -25.77 29.27 -13.68
CA SER A 55 -25.21 30.48 -14.23
C SER A 55 -26.28 31.22 -15.06
N ASP A 56 -26.16 32.55 -15.18
CA ASP A 56 -26.96 33.34 -16.11
C ASP A 56 -26.60 33.04 -17.56
N SER A 57 -25.45 32.44 -17.81
CA SER A 57 -24.96 31.99 -19.11
C SER A 57 -25.11 30.48 -19.25
N GLN A 58 -24.96 29.95 -20.46
CA GLN A 58 -24.91 28.52 -20.68
C GLN A 58 -23.60 27.95 -20.15
N ILE A 59 -23.69 26.98 -19.23
CA ILE A 59 -22.56 26.16 -18.79
C ILE A 59 -22.26 25.17 -19.91
N THR A 60 -21.01 25.16 -20.37
CA THR A 60 -20.55 24.40 -21.55
C THR A 60 -19.63 23.26 -21.23
N ASP A 61 -18.84 23.34 -20.12
CA ASP A 61 -18.00 22.26 -19.61
C ASP A 61 -18.07 22.15 -18.08
N VAL A 62 -18.02 20.92 -17.58
CA VAL A 62 -17.90 20.62 -16.14
C VAL A 62 -16.88 19.49 -15.97
N THR A 63 -15.79 19.80 -15.30
CA THR A 63 -14.75 18.85 -14.97
C THR A 63 -14.71 18.63 -13.45
N LEU A 64 -14.72 17.38 -13.02
CA LEU A 64 -14.41 16.98 -11.65
C LEU A 64 -12.89 16.75 -11.52
N GLU A 65 -12.26 17.43 -10.58
CA GLU A 65 -10.91 17.12 -10.11
C GLU A 65 -11.01 16.48 -8.74
N TYR A 66 -10.39 15.32 -8.54
CA TYR A 66 -10.46 14.58 -7.28
C TYR A 66 -9.18 13.80 -7.00
N GLY A 67 -9.01 13.37 -5.77
CA GLY A 67 -7.87 12.58 -5.32
C GLY A 67 -7.94 12.30 -3.83
N THR A 68 -6.85 11.78 -3.31
CA THR A 68 -6.68 11.47 -1.89
C THR A 68 -5.64 12.40 -1.26
N THR A 69 -5.67 12.49 0.07
CA THR A 69 -4.59 13.10 0.84
C THR A 69 -3.67 11.98 1.28
N GLU A 70 -2.56 11.81 0.57
CA GLU A 70 -1.60 10.74 0.79
C GLU A 70 -0.17 11.23 0.54
N LEU A 71 0.81 10.49 1.04
CA LEU A 71 2.23 10.74 0.78
C LEU A 71 2.58 10.26 -0.63
N THR A 72 2.90 11.18 -1.53
CA THR A 72 3.20 10.88 -2.94
C THR A 72 4.45 11.60 -3.42
N CYS A 73 5.02 11.10 -4.51
CA CYS A 73 6.18 11.69 -5.19
C CYS A 73 5.87 12.93 -6.03
N GLY A 74 4.64 13.39 -6.00
CA GLY A 74 4.19 14.55 -6.76
C GLY A 74 2.71 14.83 -6.52
N THR A 75 2.19 15.85 -7.17
CA THR A 75 0.75 16.14 -7.08
C THR A 75 -0.01 15.21 -8.03
N VAL A 76 -0.79 14.30 -7.47
CA VAL A 76 -1.68 13.42 -8.23
C VAL A 76 -3.10 13.99 -8.19
N VAL A 77 -3.67 14.23 -9.37
CA VAL A 77 -5.05 14.73 -9.53
C VAL A 77 -5.72 13.92 -10.61
N ALA A 78 -6.77 13.20 -10.25
CA ALA A 78 -7.64 12.56 -11.21
C ALA A 78 -8.65 13.58 -11.77
N LYS A 79 -8.98 13.46 -13.06
CA LYS A 79 -9.96 14.31 -13.73
C LYS A 79 -11.01 13.47 -14.42
N ALA A 80 -12.27 13.86 -14.22
CA ALA A 80 -13.40 13.24 -14.91
C ALA A 80 -14.26 14.32 -15.55
N ARG A 81 -14.85 14.00 -16.68
CA ARG A 81 -15.84 14.84 -17.39
C ARG A 81 -17.15 14.09 -17.48
N PRO A 82 -18.04 14.29 -16.50
CA PRO A 82 -19.35 13.65 -16.53
C PRO A 82 -20.20 14.18 -17.67
N ASP A 83 -21.03 13.33 -18.25
CA ASP A 83 -22.00 13.73 -19.26
C ASP A 83 -23.10 14.61 -18.66
N PHE A 84 -23.47 15.69 -19.35
CA PHE A 84 -24.59 16.55 -19.00
C PHE A 84 -25.13 17.28 -20.22
N THR A 85 -26.33 17.87 -20.10
CA THR A 85 -26.87 18.72 -21.13
C THR A 85 -26.51 20.19 -20.83
N PRO A 86 -25.80 20.90 -21.73
CA PRO A 86 -25.43 22.29 -21.54
C PRO A 86 -26.66 23.18 -21.31
N GLY A 87 -26.57 24.09 -20.33
CA GLY A 87 -27.69 24.98 -19.94
C GLY A 87 -27.32 25.91 -18.78
N GLY A 88 -28.26 26.75 -18.35
CA GLY A 88 -28.07 27.66 -17.20
C GLY A 88 -28.27 26.99 -15.83
N ASP A 89 -28.78 25.78 -15.75
CA ASP A 89 -28.93 24.97 -14.53
C ASP A 89 -28.59 23.53 -14.89
N VAL A 90 -27.38 23.07 -14.52
CA VAL A 90 -26.85 21.77 -14.87
C VAL A 90 -26.66 20.90 -13.64
N ARG A 91 -26.88 19.59 -13.81
CA ARG A 91 -26.62 18.56 -12.80
C ARG A 91 -25.66 17.56 -13.39
N VAL A 92 -24.66 17.19 -12.61
CA VAL A 92 -23.63 16.22 -12.97
C VAL A 92 -23.42 15.24 -11.84
N GLN A 93 -23.03 14.03 -12.21
CA GLN A 93 -22.55 13.03 -11.25
C GLN A 93 -21.41 12.23 -11.86
N TRP A 94 -20.51 11.79 -11.01
CA TRP A 94 -19.41 10.91 -11.38
C TRP A 94 -19.19 9.88 -10.28
N THR A 95 -19.03 8.61 -10.66
CA THR A 95 -18.73 7.53 -9.70
C THR A 95 -17.32 7.04 -9.91
N TRP A 96 -16.52 7.10 -8.85
CA TRP A 96 -15.23 6.43 -8.76
C TRP A 96 -15.46 5.02 -8.21
N ASP A 97 -15.34 4.03 -9.09
CA ASP A 97 -15.52 2.62 -8.79
C ASP A 97 -14.19 2.04 -8.28
N MET A 98 -14.08 1.81 -6.98
CA MET A 98 -12.88 1.28 -6.32
C MET A 98 -12.56 -0.16 -6.76
N ARG A 99 -13.53 -0.90 -7.28
CA ARG A 99 -13.31 -2.24 -7.83
C ARG A 99 -12.41 -2.24 -9.06
N GLN A 100 -12.23 -1.10 -9.71
CA GLN A 100 -11.35 -0.96 -10.88
C GLN A 100 -9.94 -0.48 -10.52
N SER A 101 -9.77 0.20 -9.40
CA SER A 101 -8.50 0.85 -9.01
C SER A 101 -7.88 0.28 -7.74
N GLY A 102 -8.59 -0.57 -7.02
CA GLY A 102 -8.25 -0.97 -5.65
C GLY A 102 -8.95 -0.08 -4.62
N SER A 103 -9.17 -0.62 -3.43
CA SER A 103 -9.79 0.08 -2.32
C SER A 103 -8.81 1.07 -1.67
N LEU A 104 -9.35 2.18 -1.20
CA LEU A 104 -8.63 3.03 -0.26
C LEU A 104 -8.76 2.44 1.15
N PRO A 105 -7.78 2.68 2.04
CA PRO A 105 -7.92 2.26 3.44
C PRO A 105 -9.04 3.04 4.14
N PRO A 106 -9.76 2.42 5.09
CA PRO A 106 -10.63 3.15 6.01
C PRO A 106 -9.91 4.33 6.65
N GLY A 107 -10.57 5.47 6.73
CA GLY A 107 -10.00 6.70 7.24
C GLY A 107 -9.31 7.58 6.19
N ALA A 108 -9.08 7.11 4.97
CA ALA A 108 -8.49 7.91 3.92
C ALA A 108 -9.33 9.17 3.65
N THR A 109 -8.67 10.31 3.51
CA THR A 109 -9.34 11.56 3.15
C THR A 109 -9.39 11.71 1.64
N ILE A 110 -10.60 11.72 1.08
CA ILE A 110 -10.85 12.00 -0.32
C ILE A 110 -11.22 13.48 -0.45
N TRP A 111 -10.61 14.16 -1.39
CA TRP A 111 -10.95 15.54 -1.72
C TRP A 111 -11.44 15.64 -3.16
N TRP A 112 -12.31 16.64 -3.45
CA TRP A 112 -12.75 16.95 -4.79
C TRP A 112 -13.05 18.43 -4.93
N GLN A 113 -13.03 18.89 -6.18
CA GLN A 113 -13.50 20.21 -6.61
C GLN A 113 -14.06 20.12 -8.02
N TRP A 114 -14.99 21.00 -8.32
CA TRP A 114 -15.53 21.14 -9.65
C TRP A 114 -14.94 22.35 -10.37
N VAL A 115 -14.67 22.18 -11.63
CA VAL A 115 -14.26 23.23 -12.56
C VAL A 115 -15.38 23.37 -13.55
N VAL A 116 -16.04 24.53 -13.57
CA VAL A 116 -17.24 24.81 -14.36
C VAL A 116 -16.93 25.95 -15.34
N GLU A 117 -17.20 25.77 -16.62
CA GLU A 117 -16.95 26.74 -17.66
C GLU A 117 -18.27 27.25 -18.25
N ASP A 118 -18.40 28.57 -18.33
CA ASP A 118 -19.48 29.27 -19.02
C ASP A 118 -18.93 30.41 -19.90
N ALA A 119 -19.80 31.25 -20.48
CA ALA A 119 -19.37 32.35 -21.30
C ALA A 119 -18.55 33.44 -20.56
N SER A 120 -18.53 33.42 -19.22
CA SER A 120 -17.74 34.33 -18.39
C SER A 120 -16.34 33.79 -18.11
N GLY A 121 -16.09 32.51 -18.38
CA GLY A 121 -14.85 31.81 -18.15
C GLY A 121 -14.98 30.65 -17.16
N GLU A 122 -13.83 30.21 -16.59
CA GLU A 122 -13.71 29.09 -15.66
C GLU A 122 -13.97 29.54 -14.21
N THR A 123 -14.83 28.82 -13.53
CA THR A 123 -15.09 28.95 -12.08
C THR A 123 -14.70 27.66 -11.39
N ARG A 124 -13.92 27.74 -10.31
CA ARG A 124 -13.54 26.58 -9.46
C ARG A 124 -14.27 26.63 -8.14
N THR A 125 -14.88 25.51 -7.74
CA THR A 125 -15.43 25.40 -6.38
C THR A 125 -14.28 25.29 -5.37
N PRO A 126 -14.50 25.67 -4.10
CA PRO A 126 -13.62 25.27 -3.04
C PRO A 126 -13.50 23.74 -3.01
N ARG A 127 -12.33 23.23 -2.58
CA ARG A 127 -12.17 21.79 -2.33
C ARG A 127 -13.09 21.37 -1.19
N ALA A 128 -13.85 20.33 -1.43
CA ALA A 128 -14.59 19.59 -0.41
C ALA A 128 -13.83 18.31 -0.06
N THR A 129 -14.08 17.76 1.13
CA THR A 129 -13.45 16.53 1.61
C THR A 129 -14.48 15.61 2.25
N VAL A 130 -14.20 14.32 2.21
CA VAL A 130 -14.94 13.30 2.94
C VAL A 130 -13.96 12.24 3.45
N THR A 131 -14.24 11.66 4.61
CA THR A 131 -13.48 10.52 5.13
C THR A 131 -14.07 9.24 4.54
N TRP A 132 -13.23 8.42 3.91
CA TRP A 132 -13.57 7.11 3.41
C TRP A 132 -13.66 6.13 4.58
N LEU A 133 -14.86 5.86 5.07
CA LEU A 133 -15.08 5.06 6.27
C LEU A 133 -16.30 4.17 6.12
N ASP A 134 -16.21 2.97 6.69
CA ASP A 134 -17.31 2.02 6.82
C ASP A 134 -18.35 2.55 7.81
N ASP A 135 -19.53 2.87 7.32
CA ASP A 135 -20.66 3.37 8.10
C ASP A 135 -21.57 2.26 8.67
N LYS A 136 -21.22 0.98 8.42
CA LYS A 136 -21.96 -0.18 8.98
C LYS A 136 -21.69 -0.38 10.46
N HIS A 137 -20.64 0.24 11.01
CA HIS A 137 -20.18 0.03 12.37
C HIS A 137 -20.21 1.32 13.19
N ASP A 138 -20.61 1.20 14.46
CA ASP A 138 -20.55 2.30 15.45
C ASP A 138 -19.13 2.43 16.01
N TRP A 139 -18.25 3.09 15.26
CA TRP A 139 -16.86 3.28 15.63
C TRP A 139 -16.69 4.08 16.92
N LYS A 140 -15.97 3.50 17.87
CA LYS A 140 -15.46 4.16 19.07
C LYS A 140 -14.04 4.64 18.80
N THR A 141 -13.60 5.69 19.49
CA THR A 141 -12.25 6.25 19.30
C THR A 141 -11.58 6.52 20.63
N ILE A 142 -10.30 6.15 20.73
CA ILE A 142 -9.39 6.61 21.78
C ILE A 142 -8.24 7.33 21.08
N SER A 143 -8.00 8.58 21.45
CA SER A 143 -6.88 9.38 20.91
C SER A 143 -5.94 9.75 22.04
N GLY A 144 -4.62 9.64 21.78
CA GLY A 144 -3.60 10.04 22.73
C GLY A 144 -2.20 9.57 22.35
N GLY A 145 -1.19 10.30 22.76
CA GLY A 145 0.18 10.02 22.35
C GLY A 145 0.33 10.14 20.84
N SER A 146 0.97 9.14 20.22
CA SER A 146 1.21 9.08 18.77
C SER A 146 0.25 8.13 18.05
N ALA A 147 -0.92 7.79 18.62
CA ALA A 147 -1.88 6.86 18.02
C ALA A 147 -3.33 7.31 18.26
N ASN A 148 -4.18 7.09 17.26
CA ASN A 148 -5.63 7.11 17.37
C ASN A 148 -6.12 5.69 17.09
N LEU A 149 -6.86 5.11 18.02
CA LEU A 149 -7.45 3.79 17.87
C LEU A 149 -8.94 3.90 17.63
N HIS A 150 -9.41 3.33 16.53
CA HIS A 150 -10.81 3.21 16.14
C HIS A 150 -11.23 1.74 16.22
N TRP A 151 -12.32 1.42 16.94
CA TRP A 151 -12.84 0.06 17.05
C TRP A 151 -14.34 0.06 17.27
N TYR A 152 -15.04 -0.98 16.95
CA TYR A 152 -16.48 -1.12 17.20
C TYR A 152 -16.82 -2.35 18.05
N SER A 153 -16.08 -3.43 17.94
CA SER A 153 -16.31 -4.69 18.66
C SER A 153 -15.54 -4.73 19.98
N GLY A 154 -16.11 -5.37 20.99
CA GLY A 154 -15.48 -5.50 22.31
C GLY A 154 -15.74 -4.35 23.28
N SER A 155 -15.18 -4.48 24.48
CA SER A 155 -15.36 -3.53 25.59
C SER A 155 -14.47 -2.29 25.46
N GLN A 156 -14.77 -1.24 26.25
CA GLN A 156 -13.89 -0.08 26.39
C GLN A 156 -12.48 -0.48 26.89
N SER A 157 -12.42 -1.47 27.82
CA SER A 157 -11.13 -1.99 28.31
C SER A 157 -10.34 -2.72 27.23
N PHE A 158 -11.00 -3.39 26.27
CA PHE A 158 -10.35 -3.97 25.11
C PHE A 158 -9.69 -2.90 24.24
N GLY A 159 -10.45 -1.87 23.85
CA GLY A 159 -9.92 -0.74 23.09
C GLY A 159 -8.76 -0.03 23.80
N GLN A 160 -8.86 0.20 25.13
CA GLN A 160 -7.78 0.81 25.89
C GLN A 160 -6.51 -0.02 25.87
N GLN A 161 -6.61 -1.35 26.03
CA GLN A 161 -5.45 -2.24 26.01
C GLN A 161 -4.76 -2.30 24.63
N LEU A 162 -5.51 -2.18 23.54
CA LEU A 162 -4.94 -2.08 22.20
C LEU A 162 -4.28 -0.72 21.97
N HIS A 163 -4.90 0.38 22.43
CA HIS A 163 -4.29 1.70 22.34
C HIS A 163 -3.00 1.81 23.18
N ASP A 164 -2.98 1.22 24.38
CA ASP A 164 -1.77 1.16 25.23
C ASP A 164 -0.67 0.33 24.53
N ALA A 165 -1.04 -0.76 23.83
CA ALA A 165 -0.10 -1.54 23.05
C ALA A 165 0.48 -0.73 21.88
N ALA A 166 -0.35 0.02 21.15
CA ALA A 166 0.06 0.88 20.05
C ALA A 166 1.05 1.96 20.51
N THR A 167 0.67 2.73 21.55
CA THR A 167 1.53 3.81 22.08
C THR A 167 2.83 3.26 22.66
N GLY A 168 2.77 2.09 23.34
CA GLY A 168 3.95 1.41 23.86
C GLY A 168 4.86 0.87 22.74
N ALA A 169 4.31 0.36 21.63
CA ALA A 169 5.07 -0.08 20.48
C ALA A 169 5.79 1.11 19.79
N LEU A 170 5.08 2.21 19.55
CA LEU A 170 5.66 3.42 18.97
C LEU A 170 6.82 3.96 19.82
N ALA A 171 6.65 4.00 21.15
CA ALA A 171 7.72 4.44 22.06
C ALA A 171 8.95 3.51 22.02
N ARG A 172 8.75 2.19 21.92
CA ARG A 172 9.87 1.22 21.78
C ARG A 172 10.60 1.42 20.45
N MET A 173 9.88 1.55 19.34
CA MET A 173 10.49 1.75 18.02
C MET A 173 11.30 3.05 17.93
N GLU A 174 10.85 4.12 18.59
CA GLU A 174 11.66 5.34 18.72
C GLU A 174 12.93 5.08 19.54
N ALA A 175 12.83 4.31 20.63
CA ALA A 175 13.96 4.00 21.48
C ALA A 175 14.95 3.02 20.84
N ASP A 176 14.45 1.98 20.15
CA ASP A 176 15.26 0.85 19.68
C ASP A 176 15.81 1.03 18.26
N ALA A 177 15.10 1.75 17.39
CA ALA A 177 15.46 1.95 15.98
C ALA A 177 15.45 3.42 15.52
N GLY A 178 15.13 4.37 16.42
CA GLY A 178 15.01 5.79 16.06
C GLY A 178 13.81 6.09 15.14
N LEU A 179 12.87 5.15 15.02
CA LEU A 179 11.66 5.28 14.20
C LEU A 179 10.61 6.10 14.95
N LYS A 180 10.34 7.29 14.48
CA LYS A 180 9.41 8.22 15.12
C LYS A 180 8.21 8.50 14.22
N ALA A 181 7.02 8.53 14.82
CA ALA A 181 5.81 9.01 14.15
C ALA A 181 5.81 10.55 14.13
N ASP A 182 5.70 11.15 12.96
CA ASP A 182 5.62 12.61 12.78
C ASP A 182 4.22 13.15 13.10
N ALA A 183 3.20 12.29 13.00
CA ALA A 183 1.80 12.55 13.35
C ALA A 183 1.20 11.30 14.02
N PRO A 184 0.08 11.42 14.76
CA PRO A 184 -0.61 10.24 15.27
C PRO A 184 -1.02 9.29 14.14
N VAL A 185 -0.72 7.99 14.30
CA VAL A 185 -1.12 6.94 13.34
C VAL A 185 -2.54 6.51 13.66
N ASP A 186 -3.39 6.39 12.63
CA ASP A 186 -4.76 5.91 12.77
C ASP A 186 -4.82 4.38 12.65
N LEU A 187 -5.37 3.70 13.67
CA LEU A 187 -5.53 2.25 13.70
C LEU A 187 -7.03 1.91 13.66
N TYR A 188 -7.47 1.20 12.62
CA TYR A 188 -8.83 0.73 12.46
C TYR A 188 -8.90 -0.76 12.80
N ILE A 189 -9.54 -1.07 13.94
CA ILE A 189 -9.65 -2.43 14.47
C ILE A 189 -11.03 -2.99 14.13
N TYR A 190 -11.05 -3.91 13.19
CA TYR A 190 -12.23 -4.68 12.82
C TYR A 190 -12.47 -5.83 13.81
N GLY A 191 -13.72 -6.23 13.97
CA GLY A 191 -14.11 -7.23 14.97
C GLY A 191 -13.62 -8.65 14.69
N ASP A 192 -13.26 -8.94 13.45
CA ASP A 192 -12.61 -10.16 12.99
C ASP A 192 -11.96 -9.98 11.60
N PHE A 193 -11.29 -11.03 11.11
CA PHE A 193 -10.62 -11.02 9.81
C PHE A 193 -11.58 -10.95 8.61
N THR A 194 -12.80 -11.44 8.75
CA THR A 194 -13.78 -11.43 7.65
C THR A 194 -14.27 -10.01 7.42
N ASP A 195 -14.70 -9.34 8.49
CA ASP A 195 -15.11 -7.94 8.44
C ASP A 195 -13.99 -7.04 7.90
N MET A 196 -12.74 -7.27 8.34
CA MET A 196 -11.58 -6.53 7.84
C MET A 196 -11.38 -6.72 6.34
N ARG A 197 -11.41 -7.96 5.86
CA ARG A 197 -11.22 -8.26 4.42
C ARG A 197 -12.36 -7.76 3.56
N ASP A 198 -13.59 -7.76 4.09
CA ASP A 198 -14.76 -7.20 3.40
C ASP A 198 -14.66 -5.66 3.25
N ALA A 199 -13.86 -5.01 4.10
CA ALA A 199 -13.56 -3.57 4.03
C ALA A 199 -12.46 -3.20 3.02
N ILE A 200 -11.69 -4.19 2.54
CA ILE A 200 -10.54 -4.00 1.65
C ILE A 200 -10.72 -4.89 0.43
N LEU A 201 -10.82 -4.27 -0.74
CA LEU A 201 -11.02 -5.04 -1.98
C LEU A 201 -9.72 -5.78 -2.37
N TYR A 202 -9.87 -7.05 -2.79
CA TYR A 202 -8.83 -7.89 -3.39
C TYR A 202 -7.67 -8.32 -2.48
N GLU A 203 -7.85 -8.28 -1.17
CA GLU A 203 -6.84 -8.77 -0.25
C GLU A 203 -6.80 -10.31 -0.17
N PRO A 204 -5.60 -10.90 0.00
CA PRO A 204 -5.47 -12.34 0.21
C PRO A 204 -6.22 -12.82 1.46
N GLY A 205 -6.85 -13.98 1.37
CA GLY A 205 -7.68 -14.54 2.44
C GLY A 205 -6.95 -14.89 3.75
N TRP A 206 -5.61 -14.76 3.79
CA TRP A 206 -4.79 -15.02 4.97
C TRP A 206 -4.29 -13.72 5.67
N THR A 207 -4.59 -12.54 5.10
CA THR A 207 -4.16 -11.24 5.65
C THR A 207 -4.88 -10.96 6.97
N GLY A 208 -4.12 -10.69 8.02
CA GLY A 208 -4.62 -10.39 9.36
C GLY A 208 -4.52 -8.91 9.78
N GLY A 209 -3.60 -8.18 9.14
CA GLY A 209 -3.39 -6.74 9.29
C GLY A 209 -2.75 -6.17 8.03
N ILE A 210 -2.88 -4.87 7.81
CA ILE A 210 -2.27 -4.15 6.70
C ILE A 210 -1.91 -2.74 7.16
N ALA A 211 -0.68 -2.35 6.88
CA ALA A 211 -0.21 -0.98 7.05
C ALA A 211 -0.30 -0.21 5.72
N TYR A 212 -0.74 1.03 5.82
CA TYR A 212 -0.77 2.00 4.72
C TYR A 212 0.08 3.23 5.08
N PRO A 213 1.40 3.16 4.90
CA PRO A 213 2.29 4.27 5.26
C PRO A 213 1.89 5.58 4.58
N GLU A 214 1.48 5.54 3.32
CA GLU A 214 1.07 6.70 2.54
C GLU A 214 -0.15 7.43 3.12
N TYR A 215 -1.02 6.72 3.85
CA TYR A 215 -2.19 7.26 4.54
C TYR A 215 -1.99 7.41 6.05
N ASN A 216 -0.81 7.05 6.56
CA ASN A 216 -0.51 7.04 8.00
C ASN A 216 -1.53 6.22 8.82
N SER A 217 -1.93 5.06 8.29
CA SER A 217 -2.97 4.23 8.88
C SER A 217 -2.64 2.74 8.88
N VAL A 218 -3.30 2.01 9.76
CA VAL A 218 -3.21 0.57 9.93
C VAL A 218 -4.62 -0.01 10.05
N ILE A 219 -4.86 -1.16 9.45
CA ILE A 219 -6.12 -1.89 9.53
C ILE A 219 -5.83 -3.29 10.03
N ILE A 220 -6.51 -3.75 11.07
CA ILE A 220 -6.31 -5.08 11.64
C ILE A 220 -7.65 -5.70 12.04
N GLY A 221 -7.83 -7.00 11.75
CA GLY A 221 -8.97 -7.78 12.24
C GLY A 221 -8.64 -8.44 13.57
N ILE A 222 -9.11 -7.90 14.71
CA ILE A 222 -8.83 -8.42 16.05
C ILE A 222 -10.13 -8.78 16.76
N ALA A 223 -10.35 -10.08 16.99
CA ALA A 223 -11.45 -10.52 17.81
C ALA A 223 -11.21 -10.15 19.29
N PRO A 224 -12.26 -9.78 20.06
CA PRO A 224 -12.11 -9.36 21.45
C PRO A 224 -11.48 -10.37 22.40
N ASP A 225 -11.47 -11.64 22.05
CA ASP A 225 -10.85 -12.76 22.79
C ASP A 225 -9.40 -13.05 22.35
N ASP A 226 -8.91 -12.37 21.31
CA ASP A 226 -7.55 -12.59 20.79
C ASP A 226 -6.62 -11.38 21.01
N LEU A 227 -6.70 -10.81 22.22
CA LEU A 227 -5.96 -9.61 22.59
C LEU A 227 -4.43 -9.80 22.51
N ALA A 228 -3.92 -11.00 22.81
CA ALA A 228 -2.48 -11.25 22.82
C ALA A 228 -1.90 -11.15 21.41
N TRP A 229 -2.55 -11.78 20.45
CA TRP A 229 -2.20 -11.68 19.03
C TRP A 229 -2.34 -10.26 18.52
N GLY A 230 -3.46 -9.60 18.86
CA GLY A 230 -3.72 -8.22 18.44
C GLY A 230 -2.63 -7.23 18.89
N ARG A 231 -2.07 -7.37 20.08
CA ARG A 231 -0.95 -6.54 20.56
C ARG A 231 0.33 -6.73 19.74
N SER A 232 0.62 -7.97 19.38
CA SER A 232 1.79 -8.32 18.56
C SER A 232 1.63 -7.72 17.16
N THR A 233 0.48 -7.97 16.52
CA THR A 233 0.17 -7.48 15.18
C THR A 233 0.14 -5.96 15.10
N ILE A 234 -0.38 -5.26 16.13
CA ILE A 234 -0.30 -3.79 16.19
C ILE A 234 1.16 -3.31 16.13
N ALA A 235 2.08 -3.92 16.87
CA ALA A 235 3.49 -3.55 16.83
C ALA A 235 4.09 -3.80 15.44
N HIS A 236 3.74 -4.93 14.82
CA HIS A 236 4.16 -5.29 13.47
C HIS A 236 3.72 -4.24 12.44
N GLU A 237 2.42 -3.97 12.34
CA GLU A 237 1.86 -3.07 11.34
C GLU A 237 2.31 -1.61 11.54
N LEU A 238 2.40 -1.15 12.78
CA LEU A 238 2.94 0.17 13.08
C LEU A 238 4.39 0.33 12.62
N THR A 239 5.19 -0.75 12.67
CA THR A 239 6.56 -0.70 12.16
C THR A 239 6.59 -0.42 10.67
N HIS A 240 5.72 -1.04 9.89
CA HIS A 240 5.61 -0.76 8.46
C HIS A 240 5.26 0.71 8.18
N VAL A 241 4.35 1.31 8.96
CA VAL A 241 4.04 2.75 8.82
C VAL A 241 5.27 3.60 9.09
N LEU A 242 5.98 3.34 10.20
CA LEU A 242 7.15 4.14 10.57
C LEU A 242 8.33 3.96 9.60
N VAL A 243 8.60 2.72 9.18
CA VAL A 243 9.63 2.42 8.17
C VAL A 243 9.27 3.10 6.86
N GLY A 244 8.01 2.96 6.40
CA GLY A 244 7.53 3.59 5.17
C GLY A 244 7.66 5.11 5.19
N HIS A 245 7.33 5.77 6.30
CA HIS A 245 7.53 7.23 6.45
C HIS A 245 9.00 7.63 6.45
N LEU A 246 9.82 6.96 7.26
CA LEU A 246 11.24 7.28 7.35
C LEU A 246 11.96 7.06 6.03
N THR A 247 11.62 6.01 5.30
CA THR A 247 12.30 5.59 4.07
C THR A 247 11.57 5.99 2.80
N PHE A 248 10.52 6.82 2.89
CA PHE A 248 9.79 7.27 1.71
C PHE A 248 10.74 7.83 0.65
N SER A 249 10.77 7.17 -0.48
CA SER A 249 11.63 7.52 -1.62
C SER A 249 10.88 7.28 -2.92
N CYS A 250 11.09 8.20 -3.88
CA CYS A 250 10.58 8.05 -5.24
C CYS A 250 11.51 7.24 -6.14
N LEU A 251 12.64 6.79 -5.64
CA LEU A 251 13.71 6.16 -6.42
C LEU A 251 13.87 4.67 -6.10
N THR A 252 13.68 4.28 -4.85
CA THR A 252 13.90 2.92 -4.37
C THR A 252 12.83 2.51 -3.37
N SER A 253 12.70 1.20 -3.16
CA SER A 253 11.90 0.60 -2.09
C SER A 253 12.84 -0.05 -1.08
N VAL A 254 12.38 -0.17 0.17
CA VAL A 254 13.07 -0.94 1.21
C VAL A 254 13.05 -2.41 0.84
N PRO A 255 14.17 -3.14 0.95
CA PRO A 255 14.17 -4.59 0.78
C PRO A 255 13.20 -5.27 1.75
N THR A 256 12.47 -6.29 1.27
CA THR A 256 11.42 -6.94 2.07
C THR A 256 11.97 -7.49 3.39
N TRP A 257 13.16 -8.11 3.40
CA TRP A 257 13.75 -8.60 4.64
C TRP A 257 14.04 -7.51 5.69
N VAL A 258 14.35 -6.28 5.26
CA VAL A 258 14.54 -5.16 6.20
C VAL A 258 13.20 -4.75 6.79
N ASN A 259 12.18 -4.57 5.96
CA ASN A 259 10.86 -4.13 6.35
C ASN A 259 10.18 -5.17 7.26
N GLU A 260 10.09 -6.42 6.82
CA GLU A 260 9.48 -7.51 7.59
C GLU A 260 10.30 -7.89 8.82
N GLY A 261 11.63 -7.89 8.68
CA GLY A 261 12.51 -8.19 9.79
C GLY A 261 12.40 -7.18 10.93
N LEU A 262 12.28 -5.87 10.64
CA LEU A 262 12.01 -4.85 11.65
C LEU A 262 10.61 -5.02 12.25
N ALA A 263 9.61 -5.36 11.44
CA ALA A 263 8.25 -5.59 11.92
C ALA A 263 8.19 -6.77 12.91
N VAL A 264 8.74 -7.93 12.56
CA VAL A 264 8.80 -9.08 13.48
C VAL A 264 9.71 -8.79 14.68
N TYR A 265 10.79 -8.03 14.52
CA TYR A 265 11.64 -7.63 15.66
C TYR A 265 10.88 -6.76 16.66
N SER A 266 9.97 -5.90 16.20
CA SER A 266 9.14 -5.06 17.07
C SER A 266 8.09 -5.83 17.88
N GLU A 267 7.69 -7.03 17.42
CA GLU A 267 6.83 -7.95 18.17
C GLU A 267 7.55 -8.54 19.40
N GLY A 268 8.87 -8.54 19.38
CA GLY A 268 9.74 -9.05 20.46
C GLY A 268 10.45 -10.35 20.07
N LYS A 269 10.05 -11.48 20.66
CA LYS A 269 10.68 -12.77 20.37
C LYS A 269 9.86 -13.54 19.36
N LEU A 270 10.54 -14.30 18.50
CA LEU A 270 9.87 -15.31 17.70
C LEU A 270 9.09 -16.27 18.60
N ASP A 271 7.90 -16.65 18.16
CA ASP A 271 7.16 -17.73 18.80
C ASP A 271 7.93 -19.06 18.69
N ALA A 272 7.55 -20.04 19.51
CA ALA A 272 8.28 -21.30 19.60
C ALA A 272 8.31 -22.09 18.27
N SER A 273 7.24 -21.99 17.46
CA SER A 273 7.16 -22.71 16.20
C SER A 273 8.05 -22.07 15.13
N SER A 274 8.04 -20.75 15.03
CA SER A 274 8.90 -19.96 14.13
C SER A 274 10.38 -20.12 14.47
N ALA A 275 10.70 -20.12 15.78
CA ALA A 275 12.07 -20.37 16.25
C ALA A 275 12.54 -21.80 15.93
N ALA A 276 11.66 -22.81 16.09
CA ALA A 276 11.98 -24.20 15.75
C ALA A 276 12.15 -24.38 14.22
N GLN A 277 11.34 -23.72 13.42
CA GLN A 277 11.47 -23.77 11.96
C GLN A 277 12.79 -23.15 11.48
N LEU A 278 13.17 -21.99 12.03
CA LEU A 278 14.46 -21.37 11.76
C LEU A 278 15.63 -22.28 12.15
N GLN A 279 15.57 -22.90 13.34
CA GLN A 279 16.59 -23.83 13.79
C GLN A 279 16.70 -25.07 12.87
N ALA A 280 15.57 -25.62 12.43
CA ALA A 280 15.57 -26.73 11.48
C ALA A 280 16.22 -26.32 10.14
N ALA A 281 15.95 -25.12 9.64
CA ALA A 281 16.57 -24.62 8.42
C ALA A 281 18.11 -24.44 8.56
N ILE A 282 18.57 -24.04 9.75
CA ILE A 282 20.02 -23.96 10.06
C ILE A 282 20.65 -25.36 10.05
N ASP A 283 20.01 -26.32 10.72
CA ASP A 283 20.54 -27.70 10.89
C ASP A 283 20.55 -28.46 9.56
N GLU A 284 19.53 -28.26 8.72
CA GLU A 284 19.32 -28.91 7.43
C GLU A 284 19.99 -28.17 6.25
N ASP A 285 20.62 -27.01 6.51
CA ASP A 285 21.24 -26.16 5.46
C ASP A 285 20.26 -25.75 4.36
N THR A 286 19.05 -25.34 4.76
CA THR A 286 17.96 -24.94 3.86
C THR A 286 17.60 -23.46 3.98
N LEU A 287 18.49 -22.65 4.61
CA LEU A 287 18.33 -21.21 4.71
C LEU A 287 18.26 -20.55 3.33
N LEU A 288 17.37 -19.59 3.21
CA LEU A 288 17.25 -18.76 2.03
C LEU A 288 18.44 -17.79 1.93
N SER A 289 18.81 -17.37 0.73
CA SER A 289 19.82 -16.32 0.58
C SER A 289 19.24 -14.96 0.94
N VAL A 290 20.03 -14.10 1.59
CA VAL A 290 19.61 -12.73 1.94
C VAL A 290 19.21 -11.95 0.69
N ARG A 291 19.85 -12.21 -0.46
CA ARG A 291 19.48 -11.61 -1.74
C ARG A 291 18.09 -12.02 -2.20
N SER A 292 17.69 -13.28 -1.99
CA SER A 292 16.34 -13.75 -2.33
C SER A 292 15.26 -13.17 -1.40
N LEU A 293 15.61 -12.85 -0.16
CA LEU A 293 14.72 -12.19 0.79
C LEU A 293 14.51 -10.69 0.51
N SER A 294 15.26 -10.10 -0.41
CA SER A 294 15.07 -8.69 -0.79
C SER A 294 13.84 -8.47 -1.68
N GLY A 295 13.34 -9.50 -2.35
CA GLY A 295 12.09 -9.48 -3.12
C GLY A 295 10.87 -9.91 -2.32
N GLY A 296 9.71 -10.03 -2.99
CA GLY A 296 8.49 -10.53 -2.35
C GLY A 296 8.65 -11.95 -1.81
N PHE A 297 8.03 -12.23 -0.66
CA PHE A 297 8.06 -13.55 -0.07
C PHE A 297 7.16 -14.53 -0.81
N SER A 298 7.41 -15.82 -0.61
CA SER A 298 6.63 -16.89 -1.25
C SER A 298 5.18 -16.90 -0.73
N GLU A 299 4.21 -17.15 -1.60
CA GLU A 299 2.82 -17.40 -1.18
C GLU A 299 2.63 -18.80 -0.55
N VAL A 300 3.63 -19.66 -0.60
CA VAL A 300 3.60 -20.98 0.08
C VAL A 300 3.84 -20.77 1.57
N PRO A 301 2.86 -21.06 2.46
CA PRO A 301 2.92 -20.69 3.88
C PRO A 301 4.21 -21.08 4.59
N GLY A 302 4.69 -22.32 4.42
CA GLY A 302 5.92 -22.78 5.06
C GLY A 302 7.16 -21.99 4.66
N ARG A 303 7.27 -21.57 3.40
CA ARG A 303 8.38 -20.73 2.93
C ARG A 303 8.20 -19.27 3.36
N ALA A 304 6.97 -18.78 3.39
CA ALA A 304 6.67 -17.45 3.89
C ALA A 304 7.12 -17.31 5.35
N TYR A 305 6.67 -18.21 6.24
CA TYR A 305 7.05 -18.17 7.66
C TYR A 305 8.56 -18.27 7.88
N LEU A 306 9.27 -19.07 7.08
CA LEU A 306 10.73 -19.12 7.15
C LEU A 306 11.34 -17.77 6.73
N SER A 307 10.83 -17.14 5.68
CA SER A 307 11.30 -15.81 5.23
C SER A 307 11.15 -14.75 6.34
N TYR A 308 10.02 -14.73 7.06
CA TYR A 308 9.81 -13.85 8.21
C TYR A 308 10.80 -14.14 9.34
N SER A 309 11.00 -15.42 9.66
CA SER A 309 11.90 -15.84 10.74
C SER A 309 13.37 -15.53 10.44
N GLU A 310 13.81 -15.72 9.20
CA GLU A 310 15.16 -15.34 8.75
C GLU A 310 15.34 -13.83 8.73
N SER A 311 14.36 -13.06 8.25
CA SER A 311 14.37 -11.59 8.24
C SER A 311 14.49 -11.03 9.66
N TYR A 312 13.71 -11.56 10.61
CA TYR A 312 13.86 -11.26 12.04
C TYR A 312 15.28 -11.51 12.52
N SER A 313 15.84 -12.70 12.22
CA SER A 313 17.17 -13.10 12.66
C SER A 313 18.26 -12.19 12.09
N LEU A 314 18.13 -11.75 10.83
CA LEU A 314 19.02 -10.79 10.18
C LEU A 314 18.98 -9.41 10.86
N VAL A 315 17.77 -8.87 11.07
CA VAL A 315 17.60 -7.57 11.74
C VAL A 315 18.09 -7.64 13.17
N LYS A 316 17.77 -8.70 13.91
CA LYS A 316 18.26 -8.95 15.27
C LYS A 316 19.81 -8.97 15.30
N PHE A 317 20.44 -9.70 14.38
CA PHE A 317 21.89 -9.74 14.26
C PHE A 317 22.48 -8.36 14.03
N LEU A 318 21.91 -7.56 13.10
CA LEU A 318 22.40 -6.21 12.81
C LEU A 318 22.24 -5.27 14.01
N VAL A 319 21.07 -5.27 14.66
CA VAL A 319 20.80 -4.39 15.80
C VAL A 319 21.62 -4.78 17.03
N GLU A 320 21.70 -6.07 17.37
CA GLU A 320 22.40 -6.52 18.57
C GLU A 320 23.94 -6.49 18.43
N THR A 321 24.46 -6.67 17.20
CA THR A 321 25.91 -6.67 16.95
C THR A 321 26.46 -5.27 16.70
N TYR A 322 25.74 -4.44 15.94
CA TYR A 322 26.25 -3.15 15.45
C TYR A 322 25.53 -1.93 16.04
N GLY A 323 24.43 -2.16 16.73
CA GLY A 323 23.66 -1.12 17.40
C GLY A 323 22.61 -0.44 16.50
N ARG A 324 21.66 0.20 17.17
CA ARG A 324 20.51 0.89 16.52
C ARG A 324 20.92 2.01 15.58
N ASP A 325 21.99 2.76 15.94
CA ASP A 325 22.40 3.93 15.15
C ASP A 325 22.82 3.53 13.73
N LYS A 326 23.42 2.35 13.58
CA LYS A 326 23.74 1.79 12.27
C LYS A 326 22.49 1.33 11.52
N MET A 327 21.50 0.74 12.21
CA MET A 327 20.22 0.42 11.58
C MET A 327 19.50 1.66 11.09
N THR A 328 19.42 2.72 11.89
CA THR A 328 18.89 4.02 11.45
C THR A 328 19.68 4.58 10.26
N GLY A 329 21.01 4.47 10.28
CA GLY A 329 21.88 4.86 9.18
C GLY A 329 21.57 4.11 7.87
N LEU A 330 21.30 2.81 7.95
CA LEU A 330 20.88 2.00 6.79
C LEU A 330 19.57 2.52 6.21
N LEU A 331 18.56 2.73 7.06
CA LEU A 331 17.25 3.24 6.62
C LEU A 331 17.35 4.61 5.97
N LEU A 332 18.22 5.50 6.47
CA LEU A 332 18.45 6.82 5.85
C LEU A 332 19.15 6.70 4.49
N GLN A 333 20.08 5.77 4.31
CA GLN A 333 20.69 5.53 2.99
C GLN A 333 19.62 5.04 1.98
N LEU A 334 18.71 4.15 2.41
CA LEU A 334 17.60 3.68 1.57
C LEU A 334 16.63 4.82 1.22
N LYS A 335 16.34 5.72 2.16
CA LYS A 335 15.57 6.95 1.91
C LYS A 335 16.18 7.79 0.79
N ASP A 336 17.50 7.95 0.82
CA ASP A 336 18.24 8.74 -0.17
C ASP A 336 18.37 8.02 -1.54
N GLY A 337 17.75 6.84 -1.67
CA GLY A 337 17.73 6.09 -2.91
C GLY A 337 18.99 5.27 -3.18
N VAL A 338 19.82 5.05 -2.16
CA VAL A 338 21.04 4.24 -2.28
C VAL A 338 20.68 2.76 -2.38
N PRO A 339 21.21 2.01 -3.38
CA PRO A 339 20.99 0.58 -3.47
C PRO A 339 21.45 -0.17 -2.23
N ILE A 340 20.80 -1.28 -1.87
CA ILE A 340 21.04 -2.01 -0.63
C ILE A 340 22.49 -2.47 -0.45
N ASP A 341 23.16 -2.93 -1.51
CA ASP A 341 24.58 -3.36 -1.45
C ASP A 341 25.50 -2.18 -1.06
N ASP A 342 25.27 -1.01 -1.67
CA ASP A 342 26.04 0.21 -1.40
C ASP A 342 25.71 0.77 -0.01
N ALA A 343 24.44 0.75 0.39
CA ALA A 343 24.00 1.21 1.70
C ALA A 343 24.59 0.36 2.83
N LEU A 344 24.58 -0.97 2.69
CA LEU A 344 25.22 -1.88 3.64
C LEU A 344 26.74 -1.66 3.70
N THR A 345 27.41 -1.47 2.55
CA THR A 345 28.83 -1.20 2.49
C THR A 345 29.18 0.12 3.19
N ALA A 346 28.40 1.18 2.95
CA ALA A 346 28.62 2.47 3.58
C ALA A 346 28.44 2.45 5.11
N VAL A 347 27.43 1.70 5.61
CA VAL A 347 27.08 1.70 7.03
C VAL A 347 27.82 0.64 7.82
N TYR A 348 27.91 -0.59 7.28
CA TYR A 348 28.44 -1.75 8.00
C TYR A 348 29.80 -2.22 7.51
N GLY A 349 30.21 -1.84 6.28
CA GLY A 349 31.48 -2.23 5.68
C GLY A 349 31.43 -3.53 4.87
N PHE A 350 30.24 -4.05 4.57
CA PHE A 350 30.00 -5.23 3.74
C PHE A 350 28.75 -5.05 2.88
N ASP A 351 28.67 -5.75 1.76
CA ASP A 351 27.50 -5.84 0.88
C ASP A 351 26.50 -6.93 1.38
N VAL A 352 25.46 -7.22 0.61
CA VAL A 352 24.47 -8.28 0.93
C VAL A 352 25.16 -9.66 1.09
N GLY A 353 26.18 -9.95 0.28
CA GLY A 353 26.92 -11.21 0.40
C GLY A 353 27.72 -11.29 1.70
N GLY A 354 28.43 -10.22 2.04
CA GLY A 354 29.16 -10.12 3.29
C GLY A 354 28.27 -10.10 4.53
N LEU A 355 27.06 -9.50 4.44
CA LEU A 355 26.04 -9.61 5.48
C LEU A 355 25.63 -11.08 5.69
N GLU A 356 25.33 -11.81 4.61
CA GLU A 356 24.94 -13.22 4.70
C GLU A 356 26.02 -14.07 5.33
N ASP A 357 27.29 -13.88 4.94
CA ASP A 357 28.42 -14.61 5.52
C ASP A 357 28.58 -14.34 7.02
N ALA A 358 28.48 -13.08 7.43
CA ALA A 358 28.61 -12.69 8.84
C ALA A 358 27.42 -13.19 9.69
N TRP A 359 26.19 -13.09 9.17
CA TRP A 359 25.00 -13.58 9.84
C TRP A 359 25.01 -15.10 10.00
N ARG A 360 25.30 -15.88 8.92
CA ARG A 360 25.41 -17.34 8.98
C ARG A 360 26.43 -17.78 10.02
N ALA A 361 27.60 -17.13 10.07
CA ALA A 361 28.60 -17.41 11.10
C ALA A 361 28.08 -17.11 12.51
N ALA A 362 27.35 -16.02 12.72
CA ALA A 362 26.81 -15.65 14.03
C ALA A 362 25.74 -16.62 14.55
N ILE A 363 24.91 -17.19 13.66
CA ILE A 363 23.87 -18.16 14.03
C ILE A 363 24.33 -19.62 13.99
N GLY A 364 25.60 -19.88 13.65
CA GLY A 364 26.18 -21.24 13.59
C GLY A 364 25.76 -22.05 12.36
N ALA A 365 25.25 -21.37 11.32
CA ALA A 365 24.91 -22.01 10.05
C ALA A 365 26.13 -22.27 9.19
N LYS A 366 25.99 -23.19 8.21
CA LYS A 366 27.05 -23.43 7.22
C LYS A 366 27.30 -22.18 6.37
N PRO A 367 28.55 -21.96 5.90
CA PRO A 367 28.85 -20.94 4.92
C PRO A 367 27.96 -21.09 3.68
N ARG A 368 27.54 -19.96 3.09
CA ARG A 368 26.77 -20.00 1.83
C ARG A 368 27.59 -20.64 0.71
N GLU A 369 26.93 -21.39 -0.15
CA GLU A 369 27.55 -21.83 -1.41
C GLU A 369 27.71 -20.61 -2.33
N VAL A 370 28.93 -20.16 -2.54
CA VAL A 370 29.23 -19.17 -3.59
C VAL A 370 29.25 -19.94 -4.88
N ALA A 371 28.25 -19.72 -5.76
CA ALA A 371 28.31 -20.23 -7.12
C ALA A 371 29.62 -19.75 -7.73
N GLY A 372 30.47 -20.73 -8.15
CA GLY A 372 31.75 -20.39 -8.78
C GLY A 372 31.53 -19.38 -9.91
N GLU A 373 32.53 -18.52 -10.16
CA GLU A 373 32.42 -17.50 -11.22
C GLU A 373 31.77 -18.11 -12.44
N PRO A 374 30.71 -17.49 -12.99
CA PRO A 374 30.06 -18.02 -14.17
C PRO A 374 31.14 -18.15 -15.24
N THR A 375 31.41 -19.39 -15.66
CA THR A 375 32.21 -19.66 -16.84
C THR A 375 31.78 -18.69 -17.92
N ALA A 376 32.71 -17.89 -18.45
CA ALA A 376 32.45 -16.75 -19.33
C ALA A 376 31.21 -16.95 -20.19
N MET A 377 30.21 -16.11 -19.99
CA MET A 377 28.97 -16.19 -20.76
C MET A 377 29.34 -16.18 -22.25
N PRO A 378 28.79 -17.06 -23.07
CA PRO A 378 28.98 -16.96 -24.49
C PRO A 378 28.62 -15.52 -24.89
N THR A 379 29.50 -14.90 -25.68
CA THR A 379 29.33 -13.54 -26.20
C THR A 379 27.88 -13.38 -26.66
N PRO A 380 27.12 -12.37 -26.16
CA PRO A 380 25.72 -12.24 -26.51
C PRO A 380 25.63 -12.18 -28.05
N THR A 381 24.98 -13.17 -28.63
CA THR A 381 24.58 -13.11 -30.02
C THR A 381 23.77 -11.84 -30.17
N ILE A 382 24.15 -10.97 -31.10
CA ILE A 382 23.50 -9.67 -31.35
C ILE A 382 21.99 -9.90 -31.37
N VAL A 383 21.30 -9.41 -30.33
CA VAL A 383 19.83 -9.36 -30.32
C VAL A 383 19.46 -8.42 -31.47
N PRO A 384 18.68 -8.85 -32.48
CA PRO A 384 18.29 -7.94 -33.56
C PRO A 384 17.59 -6.73 -32.91
N THR A 385 18.10 -5.55 -33.17
CA THR A 385 17.49 -4.29 -32.70
C THR A 385 16.06 -4.26 -33.20
N ILE A 386 15.08 -4.21 -32.30
CA ILE A 386 13.67 -4.04 -32.68
C ILE A 386 13.58 -2.69 -33.38
N VAL A 387 13.38 -2.73 -34.72
CA VAL A 387 13.12 -1.51 -35.49
C VAL A 387 11.78 -0.96 -35.00
N PRO A 388 11.71 0.33 -34.58
CA PRO A 388 10.45 0.91 -34.14
C PRO A 388 9.37 0.73 -35.21
N PHE A 389 8.19 0.33 -34.81
CA PHE A 389 7.04 0.09 -35.70
C PHE A 389 6.52 1.44 -36.24
N ALA A 390 7.17 1.98 -37.25
CA ALA A 390 6.73 3.14 -38.00
C ALA A 390 6.58 2.73 -39.47
N GLY A 391 5.39 2.24 -39.81
CA GLY A 391 4.83 2.32 -41.17
C GLY A 391 5.64 1.80 -42.34
N VAL A 392 6.49 0.79 -42.20
CA VAL A 392 7.22 0.23 -43.34
C VAL A 392 6.32 -0.78 -44.05
N SER A 393 6.05 -0.58 -45.33
CA SER A 393 5.26 -1.51 -46.13
C SER A 393 5.97 -2.87 -46.24
N SER A 394 5.22 -3.95 -46.42
CA SER A 394 5.73 -5.29 -46.58
C SER A 394 6.75 -5.40 -47.74
N ALA A 395 6.65 -4.58 -48.76
CA ALA A 395 7.59 -4.49 -49.88
C ALA A 395 8.96 -3.91 -49.44
N GLN A 396 8.98 -2.93 -48.53
CA GLN A 396 10.22 -2.36 -47.99
C GLN A 396 10.94 -3.33 -47.07
N MET A 397 10.21 -4.15 -46.30
CA MET A 397 10.79 -5.19 -45.46
C MET A 397 11.48 -6.28 -46.28
N GLN A 398 10.89 -6.72 -47.40
CA GLN A 398 11.52 -7.68 -48.29
C GLN A 398 12.78 -7.12 -49.00
N ALA A 399 12.75 -5.86 -49.42
CA ALA A 399 13.91 -5.21 -50.03
C ALA A 399 15.09 -5.10 -49.04
N THR A 400 14.81 -4.81 -47.76
CA THR A 400 15.84 -4.74 -46.71
C THR A 400 16.43 -6.10 -46.38
N GLN A 401 15.62 -7.18 -46.37
CA GLN A 401 16.11 -8.56 -46.16
C GLN A 401 17.01 -9.01 -47.30
N THR A 402 16.67 -8.67 -48.53
CA THR A 402 17.48 -9.02 -49.70
C THR A 402 18.81 -8.27 -49.72
N SER A 403 18.84 -7.02 -49.30
CA SER A 403 20.08 -6.22 -49.26
C SER A 403 21.04 -6.63 -48.13
N LEU A 404 20.55 -7.28 -47.05
CA LEU A 404 21.36 -7.76 -45.95
C LEU A 404 21.84 -9.20 -46.10
N GLY A 405 21.52 -9.90 -47.23
CA GLY A 405 21.95 -11.27 -47.48
C GLY A 405 21.41 -12.30 -46.49
N ILE A 406 20.32 -12.00 -45.79
CA ILE A 406 19.69 -12.92 -44.85
C ILE A 406 18.93 -13.97 -45.66
N PRO A 407 19.24 -15.28 -45.53
CA PRO A 407 18.51 -16.33 -46.27
C PRO A 407 17.03 -16.29 -45.84
N THR A 408 16.16 -16.26 -46.83
CA THR A 408 14.71 -16.32 -46.62
C THR A 408 14.39 -17.62 -45.87
N ALA A 409 13.90 -17.53 -44.64
CA ALA A 409 13.48 -18.70 -43.91
C ALA A 409 12.35 -19.39 -44.68
N THR A 410 12.60 -20.64 -45.06
CA THR A 410 11.58 -21.51 -45.66
C THR A 410 10.47 -21.63 -44.63
N ALA A 411 9.25 -21.24 -44.98
CA ALA A 411 8.09 -21.32 -44.10
C ALA A 411 7.95 -22.78 -43.62
N ILE A 412 8.16 -22.99 -42.32
CA ILE A 412 7.80 -24.25 -41.66
C ILE A 412 6.27 -24.30 -41.70
N PRO A 413 5.67 -25.36 -42.29
CA PRO A 413 4.22 -25.49 -42.27
C PRO A 413 3.76 -25.47 -40.80
N PRO A 414 2.67 -24.76 -40.44
CA PRO A 414 2.17 -24.72 -39.08
C PRO A 414 1.90 -26.17 -38.61
N PRO A 415 2.22 -26.50 -37.36
CA PRO A 415 1.88 -27.80 -36.81
C PRO A 415 0.38 -28.02 -36.94
N PRO A 416 -0.09 -29.27 -37.22
CA PRO A 416 -1.50 -29.54 -37.36
C PRO A 416 -2.23 -29.05 -36.10
N GLN A 417 -3.24 -28.19 -36.29
CA GLN A 417 -4.11 -27.77 -35.21
C GLN A 417 -4.84 -28.99 -34.67
N VAL A 418 -4.41 -29.48 -33.52
CA VAL A 418 -5.16 -30.46 -32.74
C VAL A 418 -6.33 -29.70 -32.14
N THR A 419 -7.50 -29.81 -32.77
CA THR A 419 -8.74 -29.40 -32.17
C THR A 419 -8.91 -30.24 -30.90
N PRO A 420 -8.98 -29.66 -29.70
CA PRO A 420 -9.25 -30.45 -28.50
C PRO A 420 -10.67 -31.02 -28.62
N THR A 421 -10.76 -32.33 -28.84
CA THR A 421 -12.01 -33.04 -28.71
C THR A 421 -12.38 -33.04 -27.23
N PRO A 422 -13.55 -32.52 -26.84
CA PRO A 422 -13.96 -32.58 -25.42
C PRO A 422 -14.05 -34.05 -25.01
N PRO A 423 -13.52 -34.43 -23.82
CA PRO A 423 -13.59 -35.78 -23.35
C PRO A 423 -15.07 -36.18 -23.18
N SER A 424 -15.52 -37.18 -23.94
CA SER A 424 -16.85 -37.79 -23.75
C SER A 424 -16.79 -38.63 -22.50
N PHE A 425 -17.21 -38.09 -21.36
CA PHE A 425 -17.46 -38.89 -20.17
C PHE A 425 -18.74 -39.66 -20.37
N GLY A 426 -18.63 -40.97 -20.51
CA GLY A 426 -19.78 -41.87 -20.47
C GLY A 426 -20.55 -41.72 -19.13
N ALA A 427 -21.88 -41.96 -19.16
CA ALA A 427 -22.76 -41.79 -18.00
C ALA A 427 -22.28 -42.52 -16.72
N ALA A 428 -21.50 -43.58 -16.84
CA ALA A 428 -20.91 -44.32 -15.70
C ALA A 428 -19.84 -43.55 -14.93
N GLY A 429 -19.06 -42.65 -15.59
CA GLY A 429 -18.05 -41.82 -14.92
C GLY A 429 -18.61 -40.69 -14.06
N ARG A 430 -19.81 -40.19 -14.42
CA ARG A 430 -20.45 -39.11 -13.63
C ARG A 430 -21.03 -39.59 -12.29
N LEU A 431 -21.45 -40.86 -12.19
CA LEU A 431 -21.93 -41.41 -10.92
C LEU A 431 -20.79 -41.68 -9.93
N ALA A 432 -19.58 -42.04 -10.41
CA ALA A 432 -18.45 -42.35 -9.56
C ALA A 432 -17.84 -41.10 -8.88
N ILE A 433 -17.86 -39.94 -9.58
CA ILE A 433 -17.34 -38.66 -9.04
C ILE A 433 -18.32 -38.09 -8.01
N ALA A 434 -19.63 -38.18 -8.25
CA ALA A 434 -20.65 -37.72 -7.30
C ALA A 434 -20.72 -38.59 -6.02
N GLY A 435 -20.46 -39.89 -6.12
CA GLY A 435 -20.39 -40.80 -4.98
C GLY A 435 -19.14 -40.63 -4.13
N GLY A 436 -17.98 -40.37 -4.76
CA GLY A 436 -16.70 -40.19 -4.05
C GLY A 436 -16.64 -38.92 -3.19
N LEU A 437 -17.19 -37.80 -3.68
CA LEU A 437 -17.25 -36.54 -2.93
C LEU A 437 -18.23 -36.61 -1.74
N GLY A 438 -19.34 -37.31 -1.89
CA GLY A 438 -20.32 -37.50 -0.80
C GLY A 438 -19.74 -38.32 0.37
N VAL A 439 -19.00 -39.39 0.09
CA VAL A 439 -18.39 -40.26 1.12
C VAL A 439 -17.24 -39.57 1.84
N ALA A 440 -16.41 -38.77 1.13
CA ALA A 440 -15.35 -38.00 1.74
C ALA A 440 -15.87 -36.89 2.68
N CYS A 441 -16.97 -36.24 2.32
CA CYS A 441 -17.62 -35.22 3.17
C CYS A 441 -18.22 -35.82 4.44
N CYS A 442 -18.88 -37.02 4.35
CA CYS A 442 -19.46 -37.71 5.50
C CYS A 442 -18.39 -38.25 6.46
N LEU A 443 -17.25 -38.74 5.95
CA LEU A 443 -16.13 -39.19 6.77
C LEU A 443 -15.42 -38.03 7.47
N GLY A 444 -15.28 -36.88 6.82
CA GLY A 444 -14.72 -35.65 7.42
C GLY A 444 -15.59 -35.13 8.57
N LEU A 445 -16.91 -35.10 8.41
CA LEU A 445 -17.84 -34.65 9.46
C LEU A 445 -17.91 -35.65 10.64
N LEU A 446 -17.79 -36.95 10.40
CA LEU A 446 -17.71 -37.94 11.47
C LEU A 446 -16.41 -37.84 12.28
N LEU A 447 -15.28 -37.60 11.61
CA LEU A 447 -13.98 -37.39 12.29
C LEU A 447 -14.01 -36.09 13.12
N LEU A 448 -14.57 -35.01 12.59
CA LEU A 448 -14.74 -33.75 13.32
C LEU A 448 -15.64 -33.94 14.55
N GLY A 449 -16.74 -34.67 14.41
CA GLY A 449 -17.64 -35.00 15.52
C GLY A 449 -16.96 -35.83 16.61
N VAL A 450 -16.12 -36.80 16.26
CA VAL A 450 -15.33 -37.60 17.21
C VAL A 450 -14.29 -36.75 17.95
N ILE A 451 -13.62 -35.85 17.23
CA ILE A 451 -12.62 -34.95 17.85
C ILE A 451 -13.32 -34.00 18.84
N ILE A 452 -14.42 -33.39 18.46
CA ILE A 452 -15.21 -32.52 19.34
C ILE A 452 -15.70 -33.28 20.57
N PHE A 453 -16.22 -34.51 20.38
CA PHE A 453 -16.65 -35.36 21.48
C PHE A 453 -15.53 -35.71 22.45
N LEU A 454 -14.32 -36.02 21.95
CA LEU A 454 -13.16 -36.32 22.77
C LEU A 454 -12.66 -35.10 23.54
N VAL A 455 -12.65 -33.92 22.92
CA VAL A 455 -12.28 -32.66 23.58
C VAL A 455 -13.29 -32.28 24.67
N VAL A 456 -14.59 -32.38 24.40
CA VAL A 456 -15.64 -32.09 25.40
C VAL A 456 -15.60 -33.12 26.54
N ARG A 457 -15.30 -34.37 26.28
CA ARG A 457 -15.15 -35.40 27.30
C ARG A 457 -13.92 -35.20 28.17
N SER A 458 -12.77 -34.79 27.58
CA SER A 458 -11.55 -34.44 28.30
C SER A 458 -11.74 -33.22 29.22
N SER A 459 -12.50 -32.22 28.78
CA SER A 459 -12.77 -31.02 29.58
C SER A 459 -13.77 -31.25 30.73
N ARG A 460 -14.58 -32.34 30.70
CA ARG A 460 -15.52 -32.71 31.78
C ARG A 460 -14.93 -33.66 32.81
N GLY A 461 -13.78 -34.27 32.54
CA GLY A 461 -13.13 -35.22 33.46
C GLY A 461 -12.29 -34.62 34.58
N GLY A 462 -12.17 -33.30 34.69
CA GLY A 462 -11.31 -32.58 35.61
C GLY A 462 -11.96 -31.96 36.86
N LYS A 463 -13.19 -32.34 37.22
CA LYS A 463 -13.81 -31.86 38.46
C LYS A 463 -14.41 -33.02 39.22
N ASN A 464 -13.60 -33.64 40.06
CA ASN A 464 -13.98 -34.30 41.32
C ASN A 464 -12.73 -34.85 42.00
N GLU A 465 -12.21 -34.13 43.00
CA GLU A 465 -11.78 -34.71 44.26
C GLU A 465 -11.65 -33.60 45.29
N PRO A 466 -12.33 -33.75 46.45
CA PRO A 466 -12.14 -32.89 47.62
C PRO A 466 -11.09 -33.47 48.54
N LEU A 467 -10.16 -32.63 48.98
CA LEU A 467 -9.65 -32.58 50.40
C LEU A 467 -8.62 -31.46 50.48
#